data_607f271e8839f73b18da6773adf6206f
#
_entry.id   607f271e8839f73b18da6773adf6206f
#
_cell.length_a   1.000
_cell.length_b   1.000
_cell.length_c   1.000
_cell.angle_alpha   90.00
_cell.angle_beta   90.00
_cell.angle_gamma   90.00
#
_symmetry.space_group_name_H-M   'P 1'
#
loop_
_entity.id
_entity.type
_entity.pdbx_description
1 polymer ?
#
loop_
_entity_poly.entity_id
_entity_poly.type
_entity_poly.pdbx_seq_one_letter_code
_entity_poly.pdbx_strand_id
1 'polypeptide(L)'
;GFEQSSVGELLLSEILLAAGLARDDVKLVQLSVDKHLDAWQRNELDAVVSYEPVASELLARGAHKLFDSRQIPNTIIDVLAMRTDLLDSHASAIRHLVQSHFKALDHLKRNPQDAAYRMAGHLKLKAADVLPAFKGLVLPDAAYNQRLLAGTTPELLLTARKLSAIMVKSQLLKEDDSLNSLIRADFLPSTAPGR
;
A
#
# COMPACT_ATOMS: atom_id res chain seq x y z
N GLY A 1 -9.92 -3.70 16.82
CA GLY A 1 -10.25 -4.42 15.56
C GLY A 1 -9.18 -4.23 14.50
N PHE A 2 -8.94 -5.22 13.70
CA PHE A 2 -8.02 -5.13 12.57
C PHE A 2 -8.30 -6.25 11.55
N GLU A 3 -7.91 -6.02 10.30
CA GLU A 3 -7.92 -7.06 9.27
C GLU A 3 -6.61 -7.87 9.33
N GLN A 4 -6.71 -9.19 9.35
CA GLN A 4 -5.55 -10.08 9.31
C GLN A 4 -5.00 -10.18 7.88
N SER A 5 -4.30 -9.13 7.47
CA SER A 5 -3.60 -9.00 6.21
C SER A 5 -2.16 -8.51 6.46
N SER A 6 -1.31 -8.54 5.44
CA SER A 6 0.08 -8.05 5.57
C SER A 6 0.14 -6.60 6.05
N VAL A 7 -0.73 -5.73 5.53
CA VAL A 7 -0.79 -4.31 5.93
C VAL A 7 -1.43 -4.16 7.31
N GLY A 8 -2.46 -4.94 7.62
CA GLY A 8 -3.12 -4.93 8.93
C GLY A 8 -2.16 -5.31 10.06
N GLU A 9 -1.41 -6.38 9.87
CA GLU A 9 -0.39 -6.81 10.85
C GLU A 9 0.78 -5.84 10.97
N LEU A 10 1.22 -5.27 9.85
CA LEU A 10 2.25 -4.23 9.84
C LEU A 10 1.80 -3.02 10.67
N LEU A 11 0.63 -2.45 10.38
CA LEU A 11 0.09 -1.30 11.10
C LEU A 11 -0.13 -1.61 12.57
N LEU A 12 -0.73 -2.76 12.89
CA LEU A 12 -0.91 -3.19 14.28
C LEU A 12 0.43 -3.26 15.02
N SER A 13 1.45 -3.86 14.41
CA SER A 13 2.79 -3.96 14.99
C SER A 13 3.42 -2.59 15.24
N GLU A 14 3.32 -1.67 14.29
CA GLU A 14 3.87 -0.32 14.41
C GLU A 14 3.10 0.53 15.44
N ILE A 15 1.79 0.39 15.52
CA ILE A 15 0.95 1.09 16.50
C ILE A 15 1.29 0.63 17.92
N LEU A 16 1.39 -0.69 18.15
CA LEU A 16 1.73 -1.23 19.45
C LEU A 16 3.14 -0.80 19.86
N LEU A 17 4.10 -0.84 18.94
CA LEU A 17 5.46 -0.37 19.19
C LEU A 17 5.48 1.12 19.59
N ALA A 18 4.76 1.96 18.84
CA ALA A 18 4.67 3.40 19.13
C ALA A 18 4.00 3.70 20.48
N ALA A 19 3.08 2.84 20.90
CA ALA A 19 2.39 2.94 22.20
C ALA A 19 3.17 2.31 23.37
N GLY A 20 4.30 1.62 23.10
CA GLY A 20 5.03 0.87 24.11
C GLY A 20 4.26 -0.36 24.63
N LEU A 21 3.36 -0.91 23.83
CA LEU A 21 2.52 -2.06 24.17
C LEU A 21 3.02 -3.35 23.51
N ALA A 22 2.87 -4.46 24.22
CA ALA A 22 2.99 -5.79 23.68
C ALA A 22 1.65 -6.26 23.03
N ARG A 23 1.71 -7.29 22.20
CA ARG A 23 0.51 -7.83 21.55
C ARG A 23 -0.51 -8.36 22.57
N ASP A 24 -0.03 -8.90 23.67
CA ASP A 24 -0.86 -9.48 24.74
C ASP A 24 -1.48 -8.43 25.68
N ASP A 25 -1.06 -7.16 25.58
CA ASP A 25 -1.67 -6.05 26.31
C ASP A 25 -3.02 -5.63 25.73
N VAL A 26 -3.40 -6.15 24.55
CA VAL A 26 -4.63 -5.80 23.86
C VAL A 26 -5.40 -7.06 23.43
N LYS A 27 -6.72 -6.99 23.51
CA LYS A 27 -7.60 -8.05 22.96
C LYS A 27 -7.79 -7.79 21.47
N LEU A 28 -7.23 -8.63 20.64
CA LEU A 28 -7.33 -8.53 19.16
C LEU A 28 -8.64 -9.11 18.66
N VAL A 29 -9.35 -8.34 17.85
CA VAL A 29 -10.58 -8.75 17.16
C VAL A 29 -10.31 -8.70 15.65
N GLN A 30 -10.28 -9.85 15.01
CA GLN A 30 -10.07 -9.98 13.56
C GLN A 30 -11.37 -9.74 12.82
N LEU A 31 -11.40 -8.75 11.95
CA LEU A 31 -12.55 -8.35 11.14
C LEU A 31 -12.08 -7.87 9.77
N SER A 32 -12.84 -8.15 8.73
CA SER A 32 -12.64 -7.49 7.44
C SER A 32 -13.02 -6.00 7.51
N VAL A 33 -12.40 -5.19 6.65
CA VAL A 33 -12.54 -3.71 6.68
C VAL A 33 -14.00 -3.26 6.57
N ASP A 34 -14.82 -3.96 5.78
CA ASP A 34 -16.26 -3.69 5.61
C ASP A 34 -17.08 -3.87 6.90
N LYS A 35 -16.54 -4.57 7.91
CA LYS A 35 -17.19 -4.78 9.22
C LYS A 35 -16.73 -3.80 10.30
N HIS A 36 -15.67 -3.03 10.05
CA HIS A 36 -15.10 -2.14 11.06
C HIS A 36 -16.09 -1.11 11.59
N LEU A 37 -16.82 -0.44 10.68
CA LEU A 37 -17.77 0.60 11.06
C LEU A 37 -18.91 0.06 11.92
N ASP A 38 -19.51 -1.06 11.50
CA ASP A 38 -20.61 -1.68 12.22
C ASP A 38 -20.18 -2.17 13.62
N ALA A 39 -19.03 -2.83 13.71
CA ALA A 39 -18.50 -3.30 14.99
C ALA A 39 -18.19 -2.16 15.96
N TRP A 40 -17.60 -1.06 15.43
CA TRP A 40 -17.33 0.13 16.22
C TRP A 40 -18.63 0.79 16.71
N GLN A 41 -19.66 0.90 15.86
CA GLN A 41 -20.97 1.46 16.24
C GLN A 41 -21.69 0.64 17.30
N ARG A 42 -21.49 -0.67 17.33
CA ARG A 42 -22.03 -1.57 18.38
C ARG A 42 -21.18 -1.59 19.65
N ASN A 43 -20.14 -0.75 19.75
CA ASN A 43 -19.20 -0.71 20.88
C ASN A 43 -18.50 -2.08 21.11
N GLU A 44 -18.26 -2.84 20.06
CA GLU A 44 -17.51 -4.09 20.11
C GLU A 44 -16.00 -3.86 20.03
N LEU A 45 -15.59 -2.65 19.66
CA LEU A 45 -14.19 -2.24 19.47
C LEU A 45 -13.92 -0.91 20.17
N ASP A 46 -12.85 -0.84 20.95
CA ASP A 46 -12.33 0.38 21.56
C ASP A 46 -11.45 1.16 20.57
N ALA A 47 -10.73 0.44 19.70
CA ALA A 47 -9.88 0.97 18.63
C ALA A 47 -9.92 0.08 17.40
N VAL A 48 -9.61 0.64 16.23
CA VAL A 48 -9.61 -0.10 14.97
C VAL A 48 -8.50 0.37 14.04
N VAL A 49 -7.79 -0.58 13.43
CA VAL A 49 -6.88 -0.35 12.31
C VAL A 49 -7.69 -0.43 11.03
N SER A 50 -7.92 0.72 10.39
CA SER A 50 -8.82 0.81 9.24
C SER A 50 -8.18 1.61 8.10
N TYR A 51 -8.80 1.56 6.94
CA TYR A 51 -8.35 2.17 5.69
C TYR A 51 -9.47 3.02 5.08
N GLU A 52 -9.10 3.86 4.11
CA GLU A 52 -10.10 4.58 3.33
C GLU A 52 -10.93 3.61 2.44
N PRO A 53 -12.23 3.86 2.25
CA PRO A 53 -13.02 5.02 2.74
C PRO A 53 -13.55 4.85 4.18
N VAL A 54 -13.49 3.66 4.78
CA VAL A 54 -14.06 3.36 6.11
C VAL A 54 -13.45 4.23 7.22
N ALA A 55 -12.16 4.54 7.13
CA ALA A 55 -11.50 5.42 8.10
C ALA A 55 -12.14 6.81 8.13
N SER A 56 -12.45 7.40 6.97
CA SER A 56 -13.16 8.68 6.88
C SER A 56 -14.58 8.61 7.47
N GLU A 57 -15.28 7.50 7.27
CA GLU A 57 -16.63 7.31 7.84
C GLU A 57 -16.59 7.20 9.38
N LEU A 58 -15.60 6.48 9.93
CA LEU A 58 -15.38 6.39 11.38
C LEU A 58 -15.13 7.77 11.99
N LEU A 59 -14.24 8.56 11.37
CA LEU A 59 -13.93 9.92 11.81
C LEU A 59 -15.16 10.83 11.76
N ALA A 60 -15.97 10.75 10.69
CA ALA A 60 -17.21 11.51 10.55
C ALA A 60 -18.24 11.16 11.63
N ARG A 61 -18.14 10.00 12.26
CA ARG A 61 -19.03 9.52 13.34
C ARG A 61 -18.42 9.65 14.74
N GLY A 62 -17.33 10.41 14.89
CA GLY A 62 -16.77 10.79 16.18
C GLY A 62 -15.58 9.93 16.64
N ALA A 63 -15.06 9.04 15.81
CA ALA A 63 -13.78 8.38 16.11
C ALA A 63 -12.64 9.40 16.06
N HIS A 64 -11.58 9.14 16.83
CA HIS A 64 -10.39 9.97 16.86
C HIS A 64 -9.20 9.21 16.28
N LYS A 65 -8.44 9.86 15.39
CA LYS A 65 -7.24 9.28 14.83
C LYS A 65 -6.10 9.31 15.85
N LEU A 66 -5.62 8.12 16.24
CA LEU A 66 -4.50 7.95 17.17
C LEU A 66 -3.17 7.81 16.44
N PHE A 67 -3.17 7.20 15.26
CA PHE A 67 -1.97 6.91 14.47
C PHE A 67 -2.31 6.93 12.98
N ASP A 68 -1.36 7.24 12.12
CA ASP A 68 -1.48 7.03 10.68
C ASP A 68 -0.12 6.71 10.02
N SER A 69 -0.18 6.22 8.76
CA SER A 69 0.99 5.77 8.00
C SER A 69 2.05 6.86 7.73
N ARG A 70 1.76 8.14 7.95
CA ARG A 70 2.76 9.22 7.88
C ARG A 70 3.81 9.11 8.98
N GLN A 71 3.52 8.40 10.07
CA GLN A 71 4.46 8.13 11.16
C GLN A 71 5.44 6.99 10.83
N ILE A 72 5.15 6.22 9.76
CA ILE A 72 5.98 5.14 9.25
C ILE A 72 6.23 5.31 7.74
N PRO A 73 6.91 6.39 7.33
CA PRO A 73 7.11 6.69 5.92
C PRO A 73 7.82 5.54 5.19
N ASN A 74 7.54 5.37 3.90
CA ASN A 74 8.14 4.35 3.03
C ASN A 74 7.95 2.90 3.51
N THR A 75 6.92 2.62 4.29
CA THR A 75 6.69 1.28 4.85
C THR A 75 5.52 0.56 4.15
N ILE A 76 4.48 1.28 3.74
CA ILE A 76 3.35 0.73 2.99
C ILE A 76 3.57 1.08 1.52
N ILE A 77 3.82 0.05 0.70
CA ILE A 77 4.16 0.21 -0.71
C ILE A 77 3.36 -0.79 -1.53
N ASP A 78 2.56 -0.29 -2.46
CA ASP A 78 1.89 -1.11 -3.46
C ASP A 78 2.86 -1.43 -4.60
N VAL A 79 2.83 -2.68 -5.07
CA VAL A 79 3.75 -3.17 -6.09
C VAL A 79 3.02 -3.89 -7.21
N LEU A 80 3.55 -3.82 -8.42
CA LEU A 80 3.18 -4.70 -9.51
C LEU A 80 3.98 -6.01 -9.37
N ALA A 81 3.29 -7.09 -9.02
CA ALA A 81 3.88 -8.42 -8.94
C ALA A 81 3.62 -9.22 -10.22
N MET A 82 4.63 -9.97 -10.67
CA MET A 82 4.58 -10.82 -11.86
C MET A 82 5.17 -12.18 -11.56
N ARG A 83 4.56 -13.23 -12.08
CA ARG A 83 5.14 -14.59 -12.01
C ARG A 83 6.46 -14.64 -12.78
N THR A 84 7.46 -15.28 -12.20
CA THR A 84 8.82 -15.34 -12.76
C THR A 84 8.87 -16.03 -14.13
N ASP A 85 8.06 -17.08 -14.33
CA ASP A 85 7.97 -17.84 -15.57
C ASP A 85 7.39 -17.03 -16.75
N LEU A 86 6.75 -15.90 -16.48
CA LEU A 86 6.22 -15.00 -17.50
C LEU A 86 7.20 -13.89 -17.91
N LEU A 87 8.26 -13.67 -17.15
CA LEU A 87 9.13 -12.51 -17.36
C LEU A 87 9.80 -12.51 -18.74
N ASP A 88 10.29 -13.66 -19.20
CA ASP A 88 10.96 -13.76 -20.50
C ASP A 88 9.96 -13.90 -21.65
N SER A 89 8.96 -14.77 -21.49
CA SER A 89 7.96 -15.04 -22.54
C SER A 89 7.02 -13.86 -22.83
N HIS A 90 6.80 -12.98 -21.85
CA HIS A 90 5.89 -11.83 -21.93
C HIS A 90 6.60 -10.49 -21.69
N ALA A 91 7.91 -10.44 -21.84
CA ALA A 91 8.72 -9.24 -21.53
C ALA A 91 8.22 -7.96 -22.23
N SER A 92 7.80 -8.06 -23.48
CA SER A 92 7.24 -6.92 -24.24
C SER A 92 5.93 -6.42 -23.63
N ALA A 93 5.02 -7.33 -23.29
CA ALA A 93 3.73 -6.97 -22.68
C ALA A 93 3.93 -6.33 -21.30
N ILE A 94 4.86 -6.85 -20.50
CA ILE A 94 5.20 -6.30 -19.19
C ILE A 94 5.75 -4.88 -19.32
N ARG A 95 6.67 -4.65 -20.29
CA ARG A 95 7.19 -3.30 -20.56
C ARG A 95 6.09 -2.34 -21.00
N HIS A 96 5.17 -2.77 -21.85
CA HIS A 96 4.02 -1.97 -22.26
C HIS A 96 3.12 -1.63 -21.08
N LEU A 97 2.84 -2.58 -20.18
CA LEU A 97 2.04 -2.36 -18.99
C LEU A 97 2.70 -1.30 -18.09
N VAL A 98 3.99 -1.46 -17.79
CA VAL A 98 4.76 -0.52 -16.95
C VAL A 98 4.82 0.87 -17.60
N GLN A 99 5.08 0.95 -18.91
CA GLN A 99 5.06 2.23 -19.63
C GLN A 99 3.69 2.90 -19.61
N SER A 100 2.61 2.11 -19.74
CA SER A 100 1.23 2.62 -19.70
C SER A 100 0.89 3.18 -18.32
N HIS A 101 1.36 2.54 -17.25
CA HIS A 101 1.23 3.07 -15.89
C HIS A 101 1.86 4.48 -15.78
N PHE A 102 3.10 4.66 -16.23
CA PHE A 102 3.76 5.97 -16.14
C PHE A 102 3.13 7.02 -17.06
N LYS A 103 2.62 6.62 -18.23
CA LYS A 103 1.84 7.52 -19.10
C LYS A 103 0.55 7.97 -18.41
N ALA A 104 -0.16 7.06 -17.76
CA ALA A 104 -1.38 7.39 -17.01
C ALA A 104 -1.07 8.30 -15.81
N LEU A 105 0.04 8.05 -15.10
CA LEU A 105 0.49 8.90 -14.00
C LEU A 105 0.87 10.31 -14.47
N ASP A 106 1.55 10.44 -15.61
CA ASP A 106 1.86 11.73 -16.21
C ASP A 106 0.58 12.46 -16.63
N HIS A 107 -0.38 11.75 -17.21
CA HIS A 107 -1.69 12.31 -17.55
C HIS A 107 -2.44 12.80 -16.31
N LEU A 108 -2.45 12.02 -15.22
CA LEU A 108 -3.05 12.43 -13.94
C LEU A 108 -2.41 13.74 -13.42
N LYS A 109 -1.09 13.86 -13.50
CA LYS A 109 -0.37 15.06 -13.08
C LYS A 109 -0.70 16.29 -13.93
N ARG A 110 -0.81 16.13 -15.26
CA ARG A 110 -1.08 17.24 -16.19
C ARG A 110 -2.55 17.59 -16.32
N ASN A 111 -3.43 16.61 -16.23
CA ASN A 111 -4.87 16.76 -16.47
C ASN A 111 -5.68 16.07 -15.35
N PRO A 112 -5.56 16.54 -14.09
CA PRO A 112 -6.13 15.82 -12.95
C PRO A 112 -7.65 15.67 -13.01
N GLN A 113 -8.37 16.64 -13.55
CA GLN A 113 -9.84 16.59 -13.66
C GLN A 113 -10.32 15.56 -14.70
N ASP A 114 -9.66 15.50 -15.89
CA ASP A 114 -9.96 14.50 -16.89
C ASP A 114 -9.62 13.08 -16.38
N ALA A 115 -8.46 12.93 -15.71
CA ALA A 115 -8.08 11.67 -15.09
C ALA A 115 -9.10 11.23 -14.04
N ALA A 116 -9.54 12.13 -13.16
CA ALA A 116 -10.57 11.85 -12.15
C ALA A 116 -11.88 11.37 -12.80
N TYR A 117 -12.34 12.06 -13.83
CA TYR A 117 -13.54 11.68 -14.56
C TYR A 117 -13.43 10.26 -15.15
N ARG A 118 -12.29 9.90 -15.77
CA ARG A 118 -12.04 8.57 -16.34
C ARG A 118 -11.97 7.47 -15.30
N MET A 119 -11.39 7.75 -14.13
CA MET A 119 -11.24 6.77 -13.04
C MET A 119 -12.52 6.56 -12.24
N ALA A 120 -13.42 7.53 -12.20
CA ALA A 120 -14.61 7.54 -11.34
C ALA A 120 -15.45 6.26 -11.43
N GLY A 121 -15.71 5.77 -12.66
CA GLY A 121 -16.49 4.55 -12.87
C GLY A 121 -15.81 3.29 -12.32
N HIS A 122 -14.50 3.15 -12.49
CA HIS A 122 -13.74 2.01 -11.96
C HIS A 122 -13.65 2.04 -10.44
N LEU A 123 -13.48 3.23 -9.86
CA LEU A 123 -13.38 3.42 -8.41
C LEU A 123 -14.76 3.41 -7.71
N LYS A 124 -15.85 3.41 -8.47
CA LYS A 124 -17.23 3.55 -7.96
C LYS A 124 -17.41 4.82 -7.11
N LEU A 125 -16.72 5.88 -7.49
CA LEU A 125 -16.76 7.20 -6.85
C LEU A 125 -17.39 8.24 -7.80
N LYS A 126 -17.84 9.36 -7.23
CA LYS A 126 -18.13 10.55 -8.05
C LYS A 126 -16.79 11.16 -8.50
N ALA A 127 -16.73 11.75 -9.69
CA ALA A 127 -15.49 12.34 -10.21
C ALA A 127 -14.86 13.38 -9.24
N ALA A 128 -15.69 14.14 -8.51
CA ALA A 128 -15.24 15.11 -7.51
C ALA A 128 -14.52 14.46 -6.31
N ASP A 129 -14.81 13.20 -6.00
CA ASP A 129 -14.30 12.49 -4.83
C ASP A 129 -13.02 11.70 -5.15
N VAL A 130 -12.66 11.54 -6.45
CA VAL A 130 -11.52 10.75 -6.88
C VAL A 130 -10.20 11.36 -6.40
N LEU A 131 -9.94 12.63 -6.68
CA LEU A 131 -8.68 13.28 -6.26
C LEU A 131 -8.54 13.37 -4.74
N PRO A 132 -9.59 13.70 -3.96
CA PRO A 132 -9.55 13.58 -2.51
C PRO A 132 -9.17 12.18 -1.99
N ALA A 133 -9.59 11.10 -2.66
CA ALA A 133 -9.24 9.73 -2.28
C ALA A 133 -7.74 9.42 -2.44
N PHE A 134 -7.01 10.17 -3.28
CA PHE A 134 -5.56 10.06 -3.41
C PHE A 134 -4.77 10.88 -2.38
N LYS A 135 -5.47 11.62 -1.49
CA LYS A 135 -4.81 12.43 -0.48
C LYS A 135 -3.97 11.56 0.48
N GLY A 136 -2.69 11.86 0.58
CA GLY A 136 -1.76 11.11 1.41
C GLY A 136 -1.03 9.97 0.68
N LEU A 137 -1.40 9.66 -0.57
CA LEU A 137 -0.65 8.73 -1.40
C LEU A 137 0.53 9.43 -2.09
N VAL A 138 1.66 8.77 -2.08
CA VAL A 138 2.81 9.12 -2.93
C VAL A 138 2.70 8.28 -4.19
N LEU A 139 2.60 8.93 -5.34
CA LEU A 139 2.56 8.28 -6.66
C LEU A 139 3.93 8.46 -7.34
N PRO A 140 4.87 7.52 -7.14
CA PRO A 140 6.25 7.66 -7.59
C PRO A 140 6.35 7.57 -9.12
N ASP A 141 7.10 8.48 -9.71
CA ASP A 141 7.43 8.45 -11.14
C ASP A 141 8.51 7.39 -11.46
N ALA A 142 8.87 7.27 -12.75
CA ALA A 142 9.85 6.28 -13.20
C ALA A 142 11.23 6.50 -12.55
N ALA A 143 11.66 7.75 -12.36
CA ALA A 143 12.94 8.05 -11.74
C ALA A 143 12.96 7.69 -10.25
N TYR A 144 11.85 7.91 -9.55
CA TYR A 144 11.70 7.48 -8.15
C TYR A 144 11.68 5.96 -8.05
N ASN A 145 10.93 5.27 -8.93
CA ASN A 145 10.93 3.80 -8.99
C ASN A 145 12.33 3.24 -9.27
N GLN A 146 13.10 3.90 -10.15
CA GLN A 146 14.49 3.49 -10.41
C GLN A 146 15.34 3.53 -9.12
N ARG A 147 15.19 4.55 -8.28
CA ARG A 147 15.90 4.62 -6.99
C ARG A 147 15.47 3.52 -6.02
N LEU A 148 14.16 3.24 -5.95
CA LEU A 148 13.64 2.22 -5.04
C LEU A 148 14.03 0.79 -5.44
N LEU A 149 14.15 0.52 -6.75
CA LEU A 149 14.25 -0.85 -7.29
C LEU A 149 15.65 -1.22 -7.79
N ALA A 150 16.52 -0.24 -8.09
CA ALA A 150 17.84 -0.49 -8.67
C ALA A 150 18.95 -0.62 -7.62
N GLY A 151 20.09 -1.14 -8.06
CA GLY A 151 21.27 -1.30 -7.24
C GLY A 151 21.40 -2.70 -6.64
N THR A 152 22.50 -2.92 -5.93
CA THR A 152 22.81 -4.22 -5.30
C THR A 152 21.97 -4.48 -4.05
N THR A 153 21.52 -3.42 -3.38
CA THR A 153 20.62 -3.49 -2.22
C THR A 153 19.52 -2.42 -2.40
N PRO A 154 18.47 -2.72 -3.19
CA PRO A 154 17.38 -1.79 -3.41
C PRO A 154 16.69 -1.38 -2.09
N GLU A 155 16.26 -0.12 -2.00
CA GLU A 155 15.56 0.36 -0.80
C GLU A 155 14.29 -0.47 -0.50
N LEU A 156 13.55 -0.85 -1.55
CA LEU A 156 12.37 -1.69 -1.40
C LEU A 156 12.68 -3.05 -0.76
N LEU A 157 13.87 -3.61 -0.96
CA LEU A 157 14.28 -4.88 -0.35
C LEU A 157 14.36 -4.78 1.18
N LEU A 158 14.79 -3.64 1.71
CA LEU A 158 14.84 -3.42 3.17
C LEU A 158 13.42 -3.40 3.76
N THR A 159 12.49 -2.73 3.10
CA THR A 159 11.07 -2.74 3.48
C THR A 159 10.48 -4.14 3.40
N ALA A 160 10.76 -4.88 2.31
CA ALA A 160 10.28 -6.25 2.13
C ALA A 160 10.79 -7.19 3.24
N ARG A 161 12.07 -7.08 3.63
CA ARG A 161 12.63 -7.88 4.74
C ARG A 161 11.95 -7.57 6.07
N LYS A 162 11.74 -6.29 6.38
CA LYS A 162 11.01 -5.89 7.59
C LYS A 162 9.60 -6.48 7.60
N LEU A 163 8.89 -6.38 6.48
CA LEU A 163 7.54 -6.94 6.35
C LEU A 163 7.54 -8.46 6.48
N SER A 164 8.48 -9.18 5.83
CA SER A 164 8.62 -10.63 5.94
C SER A 164 8.78 -11.06 7.40
N ALA A 165 9.66 -10.43 8.15
CA ALA A 165 9.85 -10.71 9.57
C ALA A 165 8.56 -10.51 10.41
N ILE A 166 7.80 -9.45 10.13
CA ILE A 166 6.50 -9.22 10.78
C ILE A 166 5.50 -10.32 10.41
N MET A 167 5.44 -10.70 9.13
CA MET A 167 4.52 -11.74 8.65
C MET A 167 4.84 -13.12 9.20
N VAL A 168 6.11 -13.47 9.39
CA VAL A 168 6.52 -14.71 10.07
C VAL A 168 6.10 -14.67 11.54
N LYS A 169 6.36 -13.56 12.23
CA LYS A 169 5.98 -13.39 13.65
C LYS A 169 4.47 -13.47 13.87
N SER A 170 3.68 -12.96 12.93
CA SER A 170 2.19 -13.02 12.97
C SER A 170 1.60 -14.29 12.34
N GLN A 171 2.43 -15.25 11.97
CA GLN A 171 2.03 -16.54 11.35
C GLN A 171 1.31 -16.41 10.00
N LEU A 172 1.46 -15.29 9.31
CA LEU A 172 1.01 -15.11 7.92
C LEU A 172 1.97 -15.76 6.92
N LEU A 173 3.25 -15.89 7.29
CA LEU A 173 4.24 -16.72 6.60
C LEU A 173 4.74 -17.82 7.54
N LYS A 174 5.02 -18.98 6.99
CA LYS A 174 5.55 -20.13 7.76
C LYS A 174 7.01 -19.94 8.11
N GLU A 175 7.77 -19.36 7.20
CA GLU A 175 9.22 -19.15 7.30
C GLU A 175 9.61 -17.88 6.53
N ASP A 176 10.77 -17.35 6.86
CA ASP A 176 11.34 -16.21 6.14
C ASP A 176 11.88 -16.66 4.78
N ASP A 177 11.66 -15.85 3.75
CA ASP A 177 12.20 -16.06 2.43
C ASP A 177 13.52 -15.27 2.27
N SER A 178 14.44 -15.80 1.50
CA SER A 178 15.67 -15.10 1.12
C SER A 178 15.42 -13.78 0.39
N LEU A 179 14.24 -13.63 -0.21
CA LEU A 179 13.83 -12.51 -1.06
C LEU A 179 14.79 -12.26 -2.24
N ASN A 180 15.58 -13.28 -2.60
CA ASN A 180 16.48 -13.22 -3.72
C ASN A 180 15.69 -13.08 -5.02
N SER A 181 16.12 -12.16 -5.88
CA SER A 181 15.47 -11.87 -7.17
C SER A 181 14.00 -11.40 -7.07
N LEU A 182 13.54 -10.98 -5.87
CA LEU A 182 12.19 -10.43 -5.68
C LEU A 182 11.97 -9.18 -6.52
N ILE A 183 13.02 -8.37 -6.69
CA ILE A 183 12.91 -7.04 -7.29
C ILE A 183 13.55 -7.01 -8.68
N ARG A 184 12.82 -6.45 -9.64
CA ARG A 184 13.25 -6.30 -11.03
C ARG A 184 13.06 -4.85 -11.48
N ALA A 185 14.14 -4.16 -11.83
CA ALA A 185 14.14 -2.78 -12.34
C ALA A 185 14.24 -2.70 -13.86
N ASP A 186 14.56 -3.80 -14.54
CA ASP A 186 14.85 -3.86 -15.98
C ASP A 186 13.61 -3.68 -16.89
N PHE A 187 12.42 -3.66 -16.30
CA PHE A 187 11.16 -3.33 -17.00
C PHE A 187 10.78 -1.86 -16.90
N LEU A 188 11.48 -1.07 -16.09
CA LEU A 188 11.24 0.37 -16.00
C LEU A 188 11.61 1.07 -17.31
N PRO A 189 10.88 2.13 -17.70
CA PRO A 189 11.28 2.96 -18.82
C PRO A 189 12.64 3.63 -18.55
N SER A 190 13.43 3.83 -19.60
CA SER A 190 14.66 4.60 -19.50
C SER A 190 14.37 6.00 -18.97
N THR A 191 15.09 6.41 -17.95
CA THR A 191 15.00 7.76 -17.37
C THR A 191 15.93 8.76 -18.08
N ALA A 192 16.43 8.41 -19.27
CA ALA A 192 17.22 9.36 -20.05
C ALA A 192 16.39 10.64 -20.28
N PRO A 193 16.93 11.83 -20.00
CA PRO A 193 16.23 13.08 -20.29
C PRO A 193 15.91 13.09 -21.79
N GLY A 194 14.62 13.18 -22.10
CA GLY A 194 14.19 13.36 -23.47
C GLY A 194 14.91 14.58 -24.06
N ARG A 195 15.55 14.36 -25.21
CA ARG A 195 16.11 15.44 -26.01
C ARG A 195 15.00 16.31 -26.54
#